data_96d319806f1cdc35bd9c06850809cc5c
#
_entry.id   96d319806f1cdc35bd9c06850809cc5c
#
_cell.length_a   1.000
_cell.length_b   1.000
_cell.length_c   1.000
_cell.angle_alpha   90.00
_cell.angle_beta   90.00
_cell.angle_gamma   90.00
#
_symmetry.space_group_name_H-M   'P 1'
#
loop_
_entity.id
_entity.type
_entity.pdbx_description
1 polymer ?
#
loop_
_entity_poly.entity_id
_entity_poly.type
_entity_poly.pdbx_seq_one_letter_code
_entity_poly.pdbx_strand_id
1 'polypeptide(L)'
;MKVQPKHMTAHVELEITDYKKFEQLVEDWSITEQGCSGTLMFEWYISDCKTKATLIETFADEEAQAVHMENIETYGETFMACTNPQKFTYLGAVTDVVKERVAAFGFTYQVMQGGFRRLP
;
A
#
# COMPACT_ATOMS: atom_id res chain seq x y z
N MET A 1 -9.23 27.83 -4.59
CA MET A 1 -10.02 26.64 -4.30
C MET A 1 -9.12 25.44 -4.16
N LYS A 2 -9.27 24.71 -3.09
CA LYS A 2 -8.51 23.47 -2.91
C LYS A 2 -9.24 22.32 -3.57
N VAL A 3 -8.56 21.65 -4.49
CA VAL A 3 -9.06 20.41 -5.08
C VAL A 3 -8.44 19.27 -4.29
N GLN A 4 -9.27 18.49 -3.60
CA GLN A 4 -8.79 17.28 -2.93
C GLN A 4 -8.47 16.23 -3.98
N PRO A 5 -7.29 15.61 -3.95
CA PRO A 5 -6.99 14.50 -4.84
C PRO A 5 -7.98 13.35 -4.59
N LYS A 6 -8.44 12.73 -5.65
CA LYS A 6 -9.32 11.56 -5.55
C LYS A 6 -8.56 10.30 -5.12
N HIS A 7 -7.26 10.29 -5.35
CA HIS A 7 -6.46 9.11 -5.05
C HIS A 7 -6.18 8.99 -3.55
N MET A 8 -5.89 7.80 -3.13
CA MET A 8 -5.55 7.47 -1.75
C MET A 8 -4.24 6.70 -1.70
N THR A 9 -3.46 6.92 -0.65
CA THR A 9 -2.15 6.30 -0.48
C THR A 9 -2.13 5.48 0.80
N ALA A 10 -1.80 4.20 0.69
CA ALA A 10 -1.55 3.35 1.84
C ALA A 10 -0.06 3.38 2.16
N HIS A 11 0.24 3.53 3.43
CA HIS A 11 1.60 3.54 3.96
C HIS A 11 1.69 2.43 5.00
N VAL A 12 2.54 1.43 4.74
CA VAL A 12 2.66 0.24 5.59
C VAL A 12 4.09 0.13 6.09
N GLU A 13 4.26 0.14 7.41
CA GLU A 13 5.56 -0.09 8.05
C GLU A 13 5.59 -1.53 8.54
N LEU A 14 6.67 -2.24 8.24
CA LEU A 14 6.77 -3.66 8.56
C LEU A 14 8.20 -4.08 8.92
N GLU A 15 8.29 -5.19 9.66
CA GLU A 15 9.55 -5.89 9.87
C GLU A 15 9.65 -7.04 8.88
N ILE A 16 10.87 -7.35 8.43
CA ILE A 16 11.14 -8.46 7.53
C ILE A 16 11.63 -9.64 8.38
N THR A 17 10.95 -10.78 8.29
CA THR A 17 11.31 -11.97 9.06
C THR A 17 12.02 -13.02 8.21
N ASP A 18 11.84 -12.99 6.89
CA ASP A 18 12.50 -13.87 5.93
C ASP A 18 12.82 -13.07 4.67
N TYR A 19 14.06 -12.58 4.59
CA TYR A 19 14.44 -11.66 3.52
C TYR A 19 14.36 -12.29 2.13
N LYS A 20 14.80 -13.53 1.96
CA LYS A 20 14.78 -14.16 0.63
C LYS A 20 13.38 -14.33 0.10
N LYS A 21 12.45 -14.73 0.95
CA LYS A 21 11.04 -14.83 0.60
C LYS A 21 10.44 -13.46 0.32
N PHE A 22 10.81 -12.46 1.13
CA PHE A 22 10.39 -11.08 0.94
C PHE A 22 10.87 -10.52 -0.41
N GLU A 23 12.12 -10.75 -0.76
CA GLU A 23 12.71 -10.27 -2.02
C GLU A 23 11.91 -10.81 -3.23
N GLN A 24 11.58 -12.10 -3.21
CA GLN A 24 10.79 -12.72 -4.27
C GLN A 24 9.36 -12.19 -4.30
N LEU A 25 8.74 -12.01 -3.13
CA LEU A 25 7.40 -11.45 -3.01
C LEU A 25 7.33 -10.06 -3.60
N VAL A 26 8.30 -9.19 -3.29
CA VAL A 26 8.35 -7.82 -3.82
C VAL A 26 8.38 -7.83 -5.34
N GLU A 27 9.22 -8.69 -5.93
CA GLU A 27 9.30 -8.82 -7.39
C GLU A 27 7.98 -9.27 -7.99
N ASP A 28 7.42 -10.37 -7.50
CA ASP A 28 6.19 -10.95 -8.05
C ASP A 28 4.99 -10.05 -7.88
N TRP A 29 4.82 -9.48 -6.71
CA TRP A 29 3.67 -8.60 -6.43
C TRP A 29 3.78 -7.30 -7.21
N SER A 30 4.98 -6.75 -7.32
CA SER A 30 5.21 -5.51 -8.08
C SER A 30 4.86 -5.68 -9.57
N ILE A 31 5.21 -6.82 -10.16
CA ILE A 31 4.86 -7.13 -11.55
C ILE A 31 3.34 -7.15 -11.72
N THR A 32 2.63 -7.79 -10.80
CA THR A 32 1.16 -7.86 -10.86
C THR A 32 0.53 -6.47 -10.72
N GLU A 33 0.96 -5.67 -9.74
CA GLU A 33 0.43 -4.32 -9.54
C GLU A 33 0.73 -3.41 -10.75
N GLN A 34 1.89 -3.57 -11.36
CA GLN A 34 2.25 -2.80 -12.55
C GLN A 34 1.28 -3.05 -13.71
N GLY A 35 0.68 -4.23 -13.78
CA GLY A 35 -0.35 -4.56 -14.75
C GLY A 35 -1.72 -3.95 -14.43
N CYS A 36 -1.91 -3.35 -13.27
CA CYS A 36 -3.16 -2.75 -12.82
C CYS A 36 -3.10 -1.23 -13.04
N SER A 37 -3.79 -0.73 -14.08
CA SER A 37 -3.68 0.69 -14.48
C SER A 37 -4.12 1.69 -13.41
N GLY A 38 -4.98 1.28 -12.48
CA GLY A 38 -5.43 2.13 -11.39
C GLY A 38 -4.46 2.19 -10.20
N THR A 39 -3.46 1.33 -10.16
CA THR A 39 -2.38 1.41 -9.17
C THR A 39 -1.35 2.41 -9.70
N LEU A 40 -1.32 3.60 -9.12
CA LEU A 40 -0.48 4.70 -9.59
C LEU A 40 0.94 4.64 -9.06
N MET A 41 1.12 4.01 -7.90
CA MET A 41 2.42 3.87 -7.26
C MET A 41 2.40 2.62 -6.38
N PHE A 42 3.48 1.85 -6.44
CA PHE A 42 3.64 0.65 -5.62
C PHE A 42 5.12 0.48 -5.37
N GLU A 43 5.61 1.07 -4.27
CA GLU A 43 7.04 1.16 -3.98
C GLU A 43 7.37 0.57 -2.63
N TRP A 44 8.38 -0.28 -2.62
CA TRP A 44 8.91 -0.90 -1.43
C TRP A 44 10.26 -0.29 -1.10
N TYR A 45 10.45 0.11 0.14
CA TYR A 45 11.71 0.65 0.64
C TYR A 45 12.22 -0.25 1.74
N ILE A 46 13.54 -0.42 1.81
CA ILE A 46 14.15 -1.37 2.75
C ILE A 46 15.31 -0.71 3.50
N SER A 47 15.46 -1.05 4.78
CA SER A 47 16.59 -0.60 5.59
C SER A 47 17.90 -1.30 5.17
N ASP A 48 19.05 -0.68 5.47
CA ASP A 48 20.36 -1.25 5.13
C ASP A 48 20.56 -2.64 5.72
N CYS A 49 20.08 -2.88 6.92
CA CYS A 49 20.20 -4.18 7.58
C CYS A 49 19.19 -5.21 7.09
N LYS A 50 18.28 -4.82 6.18
CA LYS A 50 17.25 -5.70 5.59
C LYS A 50 16.28 -6.30 6.61
N THR A 51 16.04 -5.59 7.72
CA THR A 51 15.14 -6.03 8.77
C THR A 51 13.84 -5.26 8.82
N LYS A 52 13.78 -4.08 8.16
CA LYS A 52 12.59 -3.23 8.14
C LYS A 52 12.31 -2.77 6.73
N ALA A 53 11.04 -2.59 6.42
CA ALA A 53 10.62 -2.09 5.13
C ALA A 53 9.41 -1.16 5.27
N THR A 54 9.21 -0.35 4.24
CA THR A 54 8.03 0.49 4.10
C THR A 54 7.46 0.26 2.70
N LEU A 55 6.16 -0.02 2.63
CA LEU A 55 5.44 -0.10 1.36
C LEU A 55 4.59 1.14 1.23
N ILE A 56 4.69 1.81 0.09
CA ILE A 56 3.84 2.96 -0.24
C ILE A 56 3.07 2.63 -1.51
N GLU A 57 1.74 2.68 -1.43
CA GLU A 57 0.85 2.31 -2.52
C GLU A 57 -0.17 3.42 -2.75
N THR A 58 -0.33 3.86 -4.00
CA THR A 58 -1.32 4.87 -4.34
C THR A 58 -2.29 4.33 -5.37
N PHE A 59 -3.58 4.48 -5.10
CA PHE A 59 -4.67 4.02 -5.96
C PHE A 59 -5.46 5.22 -6.48
N ALA A 60 -5.85 5.16 -7.76
CA ALA A 60 -6.55 6.26 -8.42
C ALA A 60 -7.91 6.55 -7.78
N ASP A 61 -8.62 5.50 -7.35
CA ASP A 61 -9.98 5.58 -6.81
C ASP A 61 -10.36 4.29 -6.08
N GLU A 62 -11.62 4.19 -5.63
CA GLU A 62 -12.14 2.99 -4.95
C GLU A 62 -12.08 1.73 -5.80
N GLU A 63 -12.28 1.87 -7.10
CA GLU A 63 -12.32 0.72 -8.01
C GLU A 63 -10.92 0.15 -8.18
N ALA A 64 -9.92 1.02 -8.28
CA ALA A 64 -8.52 0.62 -8.31
C ALA A 64 -8.13 -0.09 -7.01
N GLN A 65 -8.57 0.42 -5.89
CA GLN A 65 -8.33 -0.21 -4.59
C GLN A 65 -9.02 -1.58 -4.47
N ALA A 66 -10.20 -1.74 -5.08
CA ALA A 66 -10.88 -3.04 -5.11
C ALA A 66 -10.06 -4.09 -5.89
N VAL A 67 -9.46 -3.70 -7.01
CA VAL A 67 -8.57 -4.59 -7.77
C VAL A 67 -7.35 -4.98 -6.92
N HIS A 68 -6.79 -4.02 -6.18
CA HIS A 68 -5.68 -4.29 -5.27
C HIS A 68 -6.06 -5.31 -4.19
N MET A 69 -7.30 -5.29 -3.69
CA MET A 69 -7.77 -6.27 -2.71
C MET A 69 -7.72 -7.70 -3.26
N GLU A 70 -7.97 -7.89 -4.55
CA GLU A 70 -7.82 -9.19 -5.20
C GLU A 70 -6.37 -9.64 -5.20
N ASN A 71 -5.43 -8.72 -5.42
CA ASN A 71 -4.00 -9.01 -5.37
C ASN A 71 -3.57 -9.38 -3.95
N ILE A 72 -4.16 -8.75 -2.93
CA ILE A 72 -3.90 -9.12 -1.53
C ILE A 72 -4.31 -10.58 -1.27
N GLU A 73 -5.40 -11.04 -1.85
CA GLU A 73 -5.78 -12.46 -1.72
C GLU A 73 -4.72 -13.39 -2.29
N THR A 74 -4.09 -12.98 -3.39
CA THR A 74 -3.03 -13.77 -4.03
C THR A 74 -1.74 -13.79 -3.22
N TYR A 75 -1.31 -12.63 -2.72
CA TYR A 75 0.02 -12.46 -2.11
C TYR A 75 0.01 -12.34 -0.59
N GLY A 76 -1.16 -12.17 0.02
CA GLY A 76 -1.28 -11.86 1.45
C GLY A 76 -0.71 -12.93 2.37
N GLU A 77 -0.91 -14.20 2.04
CA GLU A 77 -0.38 -15.31 2.83
C GLU A 77 1.15 -15.30 2.85
N THR A 78 1.77 -15.13 1.68
CA THR A 78 3.23 -15.03 1.57
C THR A 78 3.75 -13.78 2.29
N PHE A 79 3.04 -12.67 2.17
CA PHE A 79 3.37 -11.43 2.87
C PHE A 79 3.42 -11.65 4.39
N MET A 80 2.40 -12.28 4.95
CA MET A 80 2.36 -12.57 6.39
C MET A 80 3.41 -13.61 6.81
N ALA A 81 3.83 -14.49 5.90
CA ALA A 81 4.83 -15.51 6.18
C ALA A 81 6.26 -14.96 6.23
N CYS A 82 6.53 -13.81 5.60
CA CYS A 82 7.89 -13.24 5.52
C CYS A 82 8.02 -11.85 6.15
N THR A 83 6.93 -11.30 6.71
CA THR A 83 6.93 -9.98 7.35
C THR A 83 6.14 -10.00 8.64
N ASN A 84 6.34 -8.96 9.44
CA ASN A 84 5.52 -8.66 10.60
C ASN A 84 5.08 -7.19 10.46
N PRO A 85 3.86 -6.94 9.96
CA PRO A 85 3.37 -5.57 9.79
C PRO A 85 3.22 -4.86 11.13
N GLN A 86 3.66 -3.60 11.20
CA GLN A 86 3.66 -2.79 12.41
C GLN A 86 2.61 -1.70 12.41
N LYS A 87 2.43 -1.04 11.26
CA LYS A 87 1.54 0.11 11.18
C LYS A 87 0.97 0.26 9.78
N PHE A 88 -0.35 0.44 9.70
CA PHE A 88 -1.08 0.69 8.47
C PHE A 88 -1.71 2.07 8.54
N THR A 89 -1.42 2.94 7.58
CA THR A 89 -1.99 4.28 7.51
C THR A 89 -2.48 4.54 6.08
N TYR A 90 -3.72 5.03 5.95
CA TYR A 90 -4.21 5.55 4.67
C TYR A 90 -4.19 7.08 4.69
N LEU A 91 -3.69 7.66 3.62
CA LEU A 91 -3.58 9.10 3.44
C LEU A 91 -4.50 9.52 2.28
N GLY A 92 -5.30 10.56 2.49
CA GLY A 92 -6.12 11.13 1.44
C GLY A 92 -7.61 10.88 1.58
N ALA A 93 -8.32 10.94 0.47
CA ALA A 93 -9.79 10.89 0.44
C ALA A 93 -10.30 9.44 0.43
N VAL A 94 -10.09 8.74 1.54
CA VAL A 94 -10.52 7.35 1.68
C VAL A 94 -12.02 7.31 1.95
N THR A 95 -12.76 6.58 1.11
CA THR A 95 -14.20 6.46 1.24
C THR A 95 -14.60 5.43 2.30
N ASP A 96 -15.86 5.50 2.75
CA ASP A 96 -16.37 4.52 3.71
C ASP A 96 -16.34 3.10 3.15
N VAL A 97 -16.53 2.94 1.85
CA VAL A 97 -16.46 1.64 1.18
C VAL A 97 -15.07 1.03 1.33
N VAL A 98 -14.02 1.82 1.11
CA VAL A 98 -12.65 1.35 1.29
C VAL A 98 -12.35 1.05 2.76
N LYS A 99 -12.80 1.90 3.67
CA LYS A 99 -12.62 1.68 5.11
C LYS A 99 -13.21 0.35 5.56
N GLU A 100 -14.39 0.00 5.05
CA GLU A 100 -15.00 -1.30 5.34
C GLU A 100 -14.18 -2.46 4.79
N ARG A 101 -13.66 -2.33 3.57
CA ARG A 101 -12.83 -3.39 2.94
C ARG A 101 -11.59 -3.70 3.77
N VAL A 102 -10.97 -2.69 4.36
CA VAL A 102 -9.69 -2.84 5.07
C VAL A 102 -9.84 -2.86 6.59
N ALA A 103 -11.06 -2.94 7.09
CA ALA A 103 -11.34 -2.87 8.54
C ALA A 103 -10.55 -3.89 9.36
N ALA A 104 -10.31 -5.09 8.81
CA ALA A 104 -9.59 -6.14 9.52
C ALA A 104 -8.08 -5.87 9.67
N PHE A 105 -7.51 -4.92 8.90
CA PHE A 105 -6.07 -4.64 8.93
C PHE A 105 -5.65 -3.62 9.98
N GLY A 106 -6.59 -2.88 10.56
CA GLY A 106 -6.26 -1.90 11.59
C GLY A 106 -5.69 -0.60 11.05
N PHE A 107 -6.12 -0.16 9.86
CA PHE A 107 -5.68 1.11 9.29
C PHE A 107 -6.12 2.30 10.14
N THR A 108 -5.24 3.30 10.25
CA THR A 108 -5.61 4.64 10.67
C THR A 108 -5.68 5.53 9.43
N TYR A 109 -6.38 6.66 9.52
CA TYR A 109 -6.70 7.50 8.36
C TYR A 109 -6.31 8.95 8.62
N GLN A 110 -5.68 9.58 7.61
CA GLN A 110 -5.30 10.99 7.68
C GLN A 110 -5.70 11.66 6.37
N VAL A 111 -6.36 12.80 6.46
CA VAL A 111 -6.74 13.61 5.30
C VAL A 111 -5.67 14.65 5.03
N MET A 112 -5.60 15.12 3.79
CA MET A 112 -4.64 16.16 3.40
C MET A 112 -4.97 17.48 4.10
N GLN A 113 -4.04 17.98 4.91
CA GLN A 113 -4.16 19.28 5.56
C GLN A 113 -3.69 20.41 4.65
N GLY A 114 -2.68 20.16 3.85
CA GLY A 114 -2.08 21.15 2.95
C GLY A 114 -0.85 20.62 2.27
N GLY A 115 -0.20 21.46 1.49
CA GLY A 115 0.98 21.07 0.74
C GLY A 115 0.71 21.05 -0.76
N PHE A 116 1.69 20.56 -1.51
CA PHE A 116 1.55 20.44 -2.97
C PHE A 116 2.39 19.28 -3.48
N ARG A 117 2.13 18.92 -4.73
CA ARG A 117 2.88 17.86 -5.41
C ARG A 117 3.35 18.36 -6.77
N ARG A 118 4.62 18.16 -7.07
CA ARG A 118 5.21 18.58 -8.35
C ARG A 118 5.88 17.39 -9.05
N LEU A 119 5.49 16.17 -8.69
CA LEU A 119 6.00 14.95 -9.31
C LEU A 119 5.49 14.84 -10.75
N PRO A 120 6.35 14.34 -11.69
CA PRO A 120 5.93 14.10 -13.07
C PRO A 120 4.78 13.13 -13.16
#